data_c077edd5e4bf6949408b67e9d186f25a
#
_entry.id   c077edd5e4bf6949408b67e9d186f25a
#
_cell.length_a   1.000
_cell.length_b   1.000
_cell.length_c   1.000
_cell.angle_alpha   90.00
_cell.angle_beta   90.00
_cell.angle_gamma   90.00
#
_symmetry.space_group_name_H-M   'P 1'
#
loop_
_entity.id
_entity.type
_entity.pdbx_description
1 polymer ?
#
loop_
_entity_poly.entity_id
_entity_poly.type
_entity_poly.pdbx_seq_one_letter_code
_entity_poly.pdbx_strand_id
1 'polypeptide(L)'
;MRNLENKKKYLAIWLLICLAVVLIGTAIPVREARSLGLSGANQANLKSATEELTEGHELIFQMDMPSETASQIGFFFTINKHQFTESELSICAYDGEEQIGKTVTPLTDMEADQFLFVKFSRCPETLTVRISSDAPEAGPSVWLNEVTVNPGTAQMDGESIEKSLIYNLTYTVMVHRFQKPMLIGLILLLGGIGVYGAGGFVRPVKKEKMKL
;
A
#
# COMPACT_ATOMS: atom_id res chain seq x y z
N MET A 1 14.60 -33.82 45.38
CA MET A 1 13.55 -34.10 44.40
C MET A 1 12.59 -32.90 44.19
N ARG A 2 12.04 -32.29 45.25
CA ARG A 2 11.05 -31.18 45.18
C ARG A 2 11.50 -29.94 44.36
N ASN A 3 12.82 -29.65 44.35
CA ASN A 3 13.39 -28.53 43.59
C ASN A 3 13.40 -28.77 42.07
N LEU A 4 13.54 -30.02 41.63
CA LEU A 4 13.59 -30.40 40.23
C LEU A 4 12.19 -30.36 39.60
N GLU A 5 11.16 -30.79 40.34
CA GLU A 5 9.75 -30.71 39.90
C GLU A 5 9.28 -29.28 39.73
N ASN A 6 9.67 -28.37 40.64
CA ASN A 6 9.32 -26.95 40.54
C ASN A 6 10.01 -26.31 39.30
N LYS A 7 11.24 -26.65 39.01
CA LYS A 7 11.95 -26.18 37.78
C LYS A 7 11.22 -26.61 36.50
N LYS A 8 10.77 -27.87 36.43
CA LYS A 8 10.02 -28.38 35.28
C LYS A 8 8.66 -27.67 35.11
N LYS A 9 7.97 -27.38 36.20
CA LYS A 9 6.70 -26.64 36.16
C LYS A 9 6.89 -25.21 35.66
N TYR A 10 7.89 -24.49 36.14
CA TYR A 10 8.17 -23.14 35.66
C TYR A 10 8.60 -23.10 34.19
N LEU A 11 9.40 -24.07 33.73
CA LEU A 11 9.74 -24.19 32.32
C LEU A 11 8.51 -24.46 31.46
N ALA A 12 7.62 -25.35 31.87
CA ALA A 12 6.38 -25.65 31.16
C ALA A 12 5.47 -24.40 31.03
N ILE A 13 5.32 -23.64 32.13
CA ILE A 13 4.53 -22.38 32.13
C ILE A 13 5.19 -21.38 31.16
N TRP A 14 6.53 -21.25 31.17
CA TRP A 14 7.25 -20.35 30.27
C TRP A 14 7.05 -20.71 28.80
N LEU A 15 7.12 -22.01 28.47
CA LEU A 15 6.86 -22.50 27.11
C LEU A 15 5.44 -22.21 26.66
N LEU A 16 4.45 -22.37 27.56
CA LEU A 16 3.06 -22.02 27.28
C LEU A 16 2.89 -20.51 27.01
N ILE A 17 3.58 -19.66 27.76
CA ILE A 17 3.57 -18.21 27.53
C ILE A 17 4.18 -17.89 26.16
N CYS A 18 5.33 -18.48 25.81
CA CYS A 18 5.96 -18.28 24.49
C CYS A 18 5.01 -18.71 23.36
N LEU A 19 4.36 -19.86 23.49
CA LEU A 19 3.39 -20.36 22.53
C LEU A 19 2.18 -19.41 22.39
N ALA A 20 1.64 -18.95 23.53
CA ALA A 20 0.51 -18.01 23.54
C ALA A 20 0.87 -16.70 22.83
N VAL A 21 2.06 -16.14 23.08
CA VAL A 21 2.53 -14.92 22.42
C VAL A 21 2.61 -15.10 20.90
N VAL A 22 3.13 -16.25 20.44
CA VAL A 22 3.19 -16.55 19.00
C VAL A 22 1.79 -16.68 18.40
N LEU A 23 0.90 -17.46 19.04
CA LEU A 23 -0.46 -17.68 18.56
C LEU A 23 -1.27 -16.38 18.51
N ILE A 24 -1.24 -15.60 19.56
CA ILE A 24 -1.95 -14.31 19.61
C ILE A 24 -1.37 -13.34 18.58
N GLY A 25 -0.03 -13.25 18.50
CA GLY A 25 0.62 -12.36 17.55
C GLY A 25 0.38 -12.72 16.09
N THR A 26 0.21 -14.02 15.77
CA THR A 26 -0.13 -14.47 14.41
C THR A 26 -1.61 -14.30 14.09
N ALA A 27 -2.48 -14.34 15.10
CA ALA A 27 -3.91 -14.15 14.94
C ALA A 27 -4.30 -12.69 14.67
N ILE A 28 -3.47 -11.71 15.08
CA ILE A 28 -3.74 -10.30 14.87
C ILE A 28 -3.34 -9.89 13.44
N PRO A 29 -4.32 -9.50 12.58
CA PRO A 29 -4.00 -9.03 11.25
C PRO A 29 -3.34 -7.65 11.31
N VAL A 30 -2.39 -7.42 10.42
CA VAL A 30 -1.69 -6.13 10.26
C VAL A 30 -2.12 -5.51 8.94
N ARG A 31 -2.39 -4.20 8.95
CA ARG A 31 -2.66 -3.44 7.72
C ARG A 31 -1.37 -3.29 6.92
N GLU A 32 -1.42 -3.68 5.66
CA GLU A 32 -0.32 -3.55 4.71
C GLU A 32 -0.78 -2.78 3.48
N ALA A 33 -0.09 -1.68 3.18
CA ALA A 33 -0.33 -0.97 1.94
C ALA A 33 0.25 -1.77 0.77
N ARG A 34 -0.53 -1.93 -0.29
CA ARG A 34 -0.14 -2.55 -1.55
C ARG A 34 -0.47 -1.63 -2.70
N SER A 35 0.25 -1.81 -3.79
CA SER A 35 0.00 -1.11 -5.03
C SER A 35 -0.35 -2.12 -6.13
N LEU A 36 -1.34 -1.78 -6.93
CA LEU A 36 -1.67 -2.43 -8.18
C LEU A 36 -1.29 -1.49 -9.31
N GLY A 37 -0.81 -2.05 -10.42
CA GLY A 37 -0.30 -1.28 -11.53
C GLY A 37 1.23 -1.15 -11.48
N LEU A 38 1.80 -0.35 -12.37
CA LEU A 38 3.24 -0.16 -12.42
C LEU A 38 3.68 0.82 -11.32
N SER A 39 4.25 0.30 -10.25
CA SER A 39 4.99 1.11 -9.29
C SER A 39 6.42 1.32 -9.82
N GLY A 40 6.66 2.46 -10.41
CA GLY A 40 7.93 2.76 -11.06
C GLY A 40 7.92 2.31 -12.52
N ALA A 41 7.56 3.23 -13.38
CA ALA A 41 7.72 3.04 -14.80
C ALA A 41 9.21 2.79 -15.08
N ASN A 42 9.51 1.58 -15.51
CA ASN A 42 10.84 1.31 -16.03
C ASN A 42 10.93 2.13 -17.32
N GLN A 43 11.68 3.23 -17.31
CA GLN A 43 11.78 4.18 -18.43
C GLN A 43 12.07 3.48 -19.78
N ALA A 44 12.67 2.31 -19.74
CA ALA A 44 12.92 1.49 -20.93
C ALA A 44 11.65 1.02 -21.66
N ASN A 45 10.48 1.04 -21.00
CA ASN A 45 9.20 0.59 -21.57
C ASN A 45 8.25 1.75 -21.94
N LEU A 46 8.65 3.00 -21.72
CA LEU A 46 7.87 4.19 -22.09
C LEU A 46 8.06 4.46 -23.59
N LYS A 47 7.16 3.96 -24.42
CA LYS A 47 7.26 4.10 -25.88
C LYS A 47 6.13 4.89 -26.50
N SER A 48 5.00 5.01 -25.82
CA SER A 48 3.85 5.74 -26.32
C SER A 48 3.10 6.41 -25.18
N ALA A 49 2.46 7.51 -25.47
CA ALA A 49 1.56 8.23 -24.59
C ALA A 49 0.21 8.45 -25.31
N THR A 50 -0.81 8.89 -24.56
CA THR A 50 -2.07 9.37 -25.14
C THR A 50 -1.80 10.62 -25.99
N GLU A 51 -2.78 11.06 -26.75
CA GLU A 51 -2.79 12.41 -27.26
C GLU A 51 -2.73 13.43 -26.11
N GLU A 52 -2.34 14.64 -26.40
CA GLU A 52 -2.24 15.72 -25.42
C GLU A 52 -3.64 16.14 -24.93
N LEU A 53 -3.75 16.27 -23.61
CA LEU A 53 -4.96 16.74 -22.97
C LEU A 53 -5.01 18.26 -23.05
N THR A 54 -5.74 18.77 -24.02
CA THR A 54 -5.99 20.19 -24.23
C THR A 54 -7.45 20.54 -23.94
N GLU A 55 -7.78 21.84 -23.98
CA GLU A 55 -9.15 22.29 -23.75
C GLU A 55 -10.16 21.56 -24.66
N GLY A 56 -11.19 20.98 -24.04
CA GLY A 56 -12.22 20.21 -24.73
C GLY A 56 -11.94 18.71 -24.88
N HIS A 57 -10.73 18.24 -24.54
CA HIS A 57 -10.37 16.83 -24.54
C HIS A 57 -10.48 16.22 -23.14
N GLU A 58 -11.07 15.02 -23.05
CA GLU A 58 -11.23 14.29 -21.81
C GLU A 58 -10.75 12.85 -21.93
N LEU A 59 -9.90 12.41 -21.02
CA LEU A 59 -9.52 11.03 -20.84
C LEU A 59 -10.33 10.41 -19.71
N ILE A 60 -11.08 9.34 -20.02
CA ILE A 60 -11.89 8.60 -19.05
C ILE A 60 -11.25 7.23 -18.84
N PHE A 61 -10.98 6.90 -17.57
CA PHE A 61 -10.48 5.60 -17.17
C PHE A 61 -11.48 4.93 -16.25
N GLN A 62 -11.79 3.65 -16.50
CA GLN A 62 -12.73 2.86 -15.67
C GLN A 62 -12.09 1.53 -15.26
N MET A 63 -12.31 1.14 -14.02
CA MET A 63 -11.88 -0.15 -13.51
C MET A 63 -12.76 -0.64 -12.36
N ASP A 64 -12.96 -1.95 -12.29
CA ASP A 64 -13.52 -2.58 -11.11
C ASP A 64 -12.47 -2.64 -10.01
N MET A 65 -12.87 -2.26 -8.80
CA MET A 65 -11.91 -2.14 -7.71
C MET A 65 -11.52 -3.51 -7.16
N PRO A 66 -10.22 -3.82 -7.08
CA PRO A 66 -9.74 -5.12 -6.62
C PRO A 66 -9.87 -5.29 -5.10
N SER A 67 -10.20 -4.24 -4.37
CA SER A 67 -10.27 -4.22 -2.92
C SER A 67 -11.13 -3.06 -2.42
N GLU A 68 -11.95 -3.31 -1.41
CA GLU A 68 -12.78 -2.30 -0.72
C GLU A 68 -11.97 -1.24 0.04
N THR A 69 -10.66 -1.36 0.08
CA THR A 69 -9.76 -0.49 0.87
C THR A 69 -8.87 0.40 0.03
N ALA A 70 -9.13 0.51 -1.27
CA ALA A 70 -8.41 1.44 -2.12
C ALA A 70 -8.72 2.89 -1.71
N SER A 71 -7.70 3.75 -1.75
CA SER A 71 -7.78 5.12 -1.24
C SER A 71 -7.26 6.19 -2.18
N GLN A 72 -6.46 5.79 -3.17
CA GLN A 72 -5.92 6.70 -4.17
C GLN A 72 -5.49 5.95 -5.42
N ILE A 73 -5.58 6.66 -6.56
CA ILE A 73 -5.00 6.23 -7.83
C ILE A 73 -4.15 7.36 -8.40
N GLY A 74 -3.03 7.02 -9.01
CA GLY A 74 -2.17 7.96 -9.70
C GLY A 74 -1.93 7.51 -11.13
N PHE A 75 -1.81 8.46 -12.05
CA PHE A 75 -1.46 8.22 -13.44
C PHE A 75 -0.08 8.80 -13.73
N PHE A 76 0.64 8.16 -14.62
CA PHE A 76 1.99 8.59 -15.00
C PHE A 76 1.91 9.51 -16.19
N PHE A 77 2.22 10.79 -15.95
CA PHE A 77 2.11 11.85 -16.96
C PHE A 77 3.47 12.20 -17.55
N THR A 78 3.43 12.63 -18.80
CA THR A 78 4.50 13.37 -19.43
C THR A 78 4.00 14.72 -19.92
N ILE A 79 4.88 15.69 -20.00
CA ILE A 79 4.55 17.05 -20.40
C ILE A 79 5.73 17.69 -21.11
N ASN A 80 5.46 18.41 -22.19
CA ASN A 80 6.47 19.15 -22.91
C ASN A 80 6.54 20.59 -22.37
N LYS A 81 7.57 20.90 -21.59
CA LYS A 81 7.67 22.11 -20.73
C LYS A 81 7.70 23.48 -21.45
N HIS A 82 7.57 23.56 -22.74
CA HIS A 82 7.95 24.80 -23.45
C HIS A 82 6.89 25.88 -23.58
N GLN A 83 5.65 25.69 -23.11
CA GLN A 83 4.56 26.64 -23.46
C GLN A 83 3.50 26.94 -22.40
N PHE A 84 3.68 26.55 -21.12
CA PHE A 84 2.60 26.73 -20.13
C PHE A 84 2.60 28.09 -19.48
N THR A 85 1.49 28.77 -19.65
CA THR A 85 1.03 29.87 -18.81
C THR A 85 0.04 29.32 -17.78
N GLU A 86 -0.90 29.91 -17.29
CA GLU A 86 -1.78 29.67 -16.15
C GLU A 86 -2.77 28.47 -16.28
N SER A 87 -2.45 27.41 -17.04
CA SER A 87 -3.35 26.26 -17.25
C SER A 87 -3.21 25.18 -16.18
N GLU A 88 -4.30 24.41 -15.97
CA GLU A 88 -4.42 23.39 -14.93
C GLU A 88 -4.78 22.00 -15.51
N LEU A 89 -4.28 20.97 -14.86
CA LEU A 89 -4.73 19.58 -15.04
C LEU A 89 -5.68 19.23 -13.91
N SER A 90 -6.86 18.73 -14.26
CA SER A 90 -7.87 18.26 -13.31
C SER A 90 -8.02 16.74 -13.40
N ILE A 91 -7.92 16.06 -12.26
CA ILE A 91 -8.14 14.61 -12.12
C ILE A 91 -9.30 14.42 -11.15
N CYS A 92 -10.42 13.90 -11.63
CA CYS A 92 -11.63 13.69 -10.83
C CYS A 92 -11.97 12.21 -10.75
N ALA A 93 -12.19 11.70 -9.53
CA ALA A 93 -12.62 10.32 -9.28
C ALA A 93 -14.11 10.26 -8.95
N TYR A 94 -14.80 9.29 -9.52
CA TYR A 94 -16.25 9.13 -9.41
C TYR A 94 -16.65 7.71 -9.00
N ASP A 95 -17.76 7.62 -8.25
CA ASP A 95 -18.53 6.43 -7.96
C ASP A 95 -19.90 6.59 -8.64
N GLY A 96 -20.05 6.01 -9.83
CA GLY A 96 -21.17 6.34 -10.72
C GLY A 96 -21.13 7.81 -11.13
N GLU A 97 -22.15 8.59 -10.74
CA GLU A 97 -22.23 10.03 -11.01
C GLU A 97 -21.67 10.90 -9.86
N GLU A 98 -21.41 10.31 -8.69
CA GLU A 98 -20.93 11.06 -7.53
C GLU A 98 -19.41 11.25 -7.57
N GLN A 99 -18.96 12.49 -7.49
CA GLN A 99 -17.53 12.80 -7.39
C GLN A 99 -17.04 12.49 -5.98
N ILE A 100 -16.13 11.53 -5.86
CA ILE A 100 -15.54 11.07 -4.59
C ILE A 100 -14.13 11.60 -4.35
N GLY A 101 -13.52 12.20 -5.36
CA GLY A 101 -12.17 12.77 -5.25
C GLY A 101 -11.88 13.77 -6.37
N LYS A 102 -11.01 14.73 -6.08
CA LYS A 102 -10.51 15.70 -7.06
C LYS A 102 -9.10 16.13 -6.71
N THR A 103 -8.25 16.25 -7.71
CA THR A 103 -6.94 16.88 -7.65
C THR A 103 -6.82 17.83 -8.82
N VAL A 104 -6.34 19.04 -8.56
CA VAL A 104 -6.03 20.03 -9.57
C VAL A 104 -4.56 20.39 -9.42
N THR A 105 -3.84 20.42 -10.51
CA THR A 105 -2.40 20.69 -10.54
C THR A 105 -2.12 21.74 -11.62
N PRO A 106 -1.54 22.89 -11.28
CA PRO A 106 -1.07 23.85 -12.28
C PRO A 106 -0.04 23.16 -13.19
N LEU A 107 -0.14 23.38 -14.50
CA LEU A 107 0.79 22.77 -15.46
C LEU A 107 2.22 23.26 -15.26
N THR A 108 2.39 24.47 -14.72
CA THR A 108 3.69 25.04 -14.34
C THR A 108 4.41 24.23 -13.25
N ASP A 109 3.64 23.58 -12.38
CA ASP A 109 4.16 22.79 -11.25
C ASP A 109 4.43 21.33 -11.64
N MET A 110 4.00 20.92 -12.84
CA MET A 110 4.23 19.56 -13.33
C MET A 110 5.68 19.36 -13.76
N GLU A 111 6.22 18.22 -13.35
CA GLU A 111 7.49 17.72 -13.88
C GLU A 111 7.22 16.70 -14.99
N ALA A 112 8.17 16.58 -15.93
CA ALA A 112 8.11 15.49 -16.90
C ALA A 112 8.24 14.14 -16.17
N ASP A 113 7.49 13.14 -16.64
CA ASP A 113 7.58 11.77 -16.17
C ASP A 113 7.32 11.60 -14.65
N GLN A 114 6.17 12.11 -14.19
CA GLN A 114 5.75 12.00 -12.78
C GLN A 114 4.37 11.35 -12.61
N PHE A 115 4.16 10.75 -11.43
CA PHE A 115 2.82 10.33 -10.99
C PHE A 115 2.08 11.47 -10.33
N LEU A 116 0.85 11.73 -10.79
CA LEU A 116 -0.11 12.58 -10.10
C LEU A 116 -1.24 11.73 -9.56
N PHE A 117 -1.56 11.92 -8.28
CA PHE A 117 -2.51 11.10 -7.54
C PHE A 117 -3.80 11.85 -7.23
N VAL A 118 -4.93 11.18 -7.39
CA VAL A 118 -6.21 11.58 -6.82
C VAL A 118 -6.56 10.67 -5.66
N LYS A 119 -6.89 11.28 -4.50
CA LYS A 119 -7.39 10.57 -3.33
C LYS A 119 -8.92 10.61 -3.36
N PHE A 120 -9.54 9.52 -2.93
CA PHE A 120 -10.98 9.44 -2.82
C PHE A 120 -11.45 9.19 -1.39
N SER A 121 -12.64 9.73 -1.09
CA SER A 121 -13.21 9.70 0.26
C SER A 121 -13.74 8.31 0.65
N ARG A 122 -14.08 7.50 -0.33
CA ARG A 122 -14.54 6.11 -0.18
C ARG A 122 -14.07 5.28 -1.36
N CYS A 123 -14.07 3.95 -1.20
CA CYS A 123 -13.76 3.03 -2.28
C CYS A 123 -15.07 2.64 -3.00
N PRO A 124 -15.21 2.91 -4.31
CA PRO A 124 -16.36 2.47 -5.11
C PRO A 124 -16.22 1.00 -5.52
N GLU A 125 -17.30 0.37 -6.02
CA GLU A 125 -17.19 -0.94 -6.69
C GLU A 125 -16.50 -0.79 -8.06
N THR A 126 -16.95 0.19 -8.85
CA THR A 126 -16.32 0.56 -10.12
C THR A 126 -15.87 2.01 -10.03
N LEU A 127 -14.57 2.23 -10.18
CA LEU A 127 -13.97 3.55 -10.19
C LEU A 127 -13.98 4.11 -11.60
N THR A 128 -14.51 5.32 -11.76
CA THR A 128 -14.36 6.13 -12.97
C THR A 128 -13.49 7.33 -12.67
N VAL A 129 -12.40 7.52 -13.44
CA VAL A 129 -11.57 8.70 -13.34
C VAL A 129 -11.63 9.48 -14.61
N ARG A 130 -11.93 10.78 -14.50
CA ARG A 130 -11.92 11.75 -15.61
C ARG A 130 -10.72 12.66 -15.46
N ILE A 131 -9.98 12.82 -16.53
CA ILE A 131 -8.76 13.62 -16.60
C ILE A 131 -8.93 14.62 -17.75
N SER A 132 -8.81 15.90 -17.43
CA SER A 132 -8.96 16.98 -18.41
C SER A 132 -8.00 18.11 -18.10
N SER A 133 -7.67 18.91 -19.09
CA SER A 133 -6.88 20.11 -18.95
C SER A 133 -7.55 21.28 -19.66
N ASP A 134 -7.32 22.48 -19.19
CA ASP A 134 -7.75 23.72 -19.83
C ASP A 134 -6.64 24.37 -20.68
N ALA A 135 -5.56 23.62 -20.96
CA ALA A 135 -4.48 24.08 -21.83
C ALA A 135 -4.98 24.30 -23.27
N PRO A 136 -4.77 25.49 -23.87
CA PRO A 136 -5.39 25.81 -25.16
C PRO A 136 -4.73 25.08 -26.36
N GLU A 137 -3.42 24.84 -26.34
CA GLU A 137 -2.68 24.32 -27.52
C GLU A 137 -1.82 23.11 -27.22
N ALA A 138 -1.25 23.01 -26.01
CA ALA A 138 -0.38 21.89 -25.62
C ALA A 138 -0.67 21.51 -24.18
N GLY A 139 -0.87 20.23 -23.92
CA GLY A 139 -1.23 19.70 -22.63
C GLY A 139 -0.40 18.50 -22.20
N PRO A 140 -0.65 17.99 -20.98
CA PRO A 140 -0.03 16.76 -20.54
C PRO A 140 -0.62 15.54 -21.27
N SER A 141 0.18 14.50 -21.41
CA SER A 141 -0.24 13.18 -21.91
C SER A 141 -0.05 12.14 -20.82
N VAL A 142 -0.81 11.04 -20.86
CA VAL A 142 -0.64 9.91 -19.97
C VAL A 142 0.16 8.82 -20.69
N TRP A 143 1.21 8.32 -20.03
CA TRP A 143 2.00 7.22 -20.56
C TRP A 143 1.18 5.94 -20.69
N LEU A 144 1.39 5.23 -21.79
CA LEU A 144 0.75 3.97 -22.13
C LEU A 144 1.71 2.79 -21.95
N ASN A 145 1.18 1.67 -21.48
CA ASN A 145 1.91 0.42 -21.44
C ASN A 145 1.66 -0.37 -22.72
N GLU A 146 2.74 -0.84 -23.36
CA GLU A 146 2.66 -1.67 -24.56
C GLU A 146 2.08 -3.07 -24.29
N VAL A 147 2.12 -3.51 -23.05
CA VAL A 147 1.60 -4.83 -22.65
C VAL A 147 0.28 -4.61 -21.91
N THR A 148 -0.82 -5.10 -22.47
CA THR A 148 -2.17 -5.05 -21.87
C THR A 148 -2.24 -5.97 -20.65
N VAL A 149 -1.64 -5.58 -19.54
CA VAL A 149 -1.56 -6.40 -18.31
C VAL A 149 -2.39 -5.81 -17.18
N ASN A 150 -2.69 -4.52 -17.24
CA ASN A 150 -3.39 -3.84 -16.16
C ASN A 150 -4.91 -3.89 -16.36
N PRO A 151 -5.69 -4.22 -15.32
CA PRO A 151 -7.14 -4.11 -15.38
C PRO A 151 -7.56 -2.65 -15.62
N GLY A 152 -8.71 -2.48 -16.23
CA GLY A 152 -9.28 -1.18 -16.55
C GLY A 152 -9.29 -0.88 -18.04
N THR A 153 -10.21 -0.02 -18.43
CA THR A 153 -10.40 0.46 -19.80
C THR A 153 -10.21 1.97 -19.83
N ALA A 154 -9.70 2.47 -20.95
CA ALA A 154 -9.52 3.90 -21.16
C ALA A 154 -10.17 4.35 -22.47
N GLN A 155 -10.72 5.56 -22.45
CA GLN A 155 -11.27 6.22 -23.63
C GLN A 155 -10.80 7.67 -23.65
N MET A 156 -10.50 8.18 -24.81
CA MET A 156 -10.23 9.58 -25.05
C MET A 156 -11.25 10.13 -26.02
N ASP A 157 -12.02 11.14 -25.59
CA ASP A 157 -13.12 11.74 -26.36
C ASP A 157 -14.15 10.74 -26.88
N GLY A 158 -14.37 9.64 -26.13
CA GLY A 158 -15.27 8.54 -26.49
C GLY A 158 -14.65 7.46 -27.36
N GLU A 159 -13.41 7.63 -27.82
CA GLU A 159 -12.69 6.59 -28.55
C GLU A 159 -11.89 5.70 -27.61
N SER A 160 -12.02 4.39 -27.78
CA SER A 160 -11.35 3.41 -26.91
C SER A 160 -9.85 3.37 -27.16
N ILE A 161 -9.06 3.43 -26.10
CA ILE A 161 -7.61 3.24 -26.13
C ILE A 161 -7.30 1.76 -25.97
N GLU A 162 -6.70 1.12 -26.97
CA GLU A 162 -6.37 -0.31 -26.94
C GLU A 162 -5.29 -0.67 -25.92
N LYS A 163 -4.39 0.28 -25.62
CA LYS A 163 -3.30 0.10 -24.67
C LYS A 163 -3.73 0.47 -23.25
N SER A 164 -3.14 -0.18 -22.25
CA SER A 164 -3.39 0.16 -20.86
C SER A 164 -2.67 1.45 -20.46
N LEU A 165 -3.35 2.32 -19.72
CA LEU A 165 -2.69 3.46 -19.06
C LEU A 165 -1.67 2.96 -18.03
N ILE A 166 -0.61 3.73 -17.83
CA ILE A 166 0.30 3.52 -16.72
C ILE A 166 -0.28 4.21 -15.49
N TYR A 167 -0.74 3.39 -14.54
CA TYR A 167 -1.31 3.88 -13.30
C TYR A 167 -0.76 3.13 -12.07
N ASN A 168 -0.97 3.71 -10.91
CA ASN A 168 -0.66 3.12 -9.59
C ASN A 168 -1.87 3.28 -8.68
N LEU A 169 -2.54 2.18 -8.35
CA LEU A 169 -3.63 2.13 -7.39
C LEU A 169 -3.10 1.68 -6.04
N THR A 170 -3.25 2.51 -5.01
CA THR A 170 -2.85 2.17 -3.64
C THR A 170 -4.06 1.70 -2.85
N TYR A 171 -3.94 0.52 -2.25
CA TYR A 171 -4.95 -0.09 -1.40
C TYR A 171 -4.33 -0.75 -0.17
N THR A 172 -5.15 -1.04 0.82
CA THR A 172 -4.71 -1.67 2.07
C THR A 172 -5.29 -3.07 2.17
N VAL A 173 -4.47 -4.04 2.52
CA VAL A 173 -4.92 -5.41 2.80
C VAL A 173 -4.63 -5.78 4.24
N MET A 174 -5.48 -6.63 4.82
CA MET A 174 -5.22 -7.25 6.11
C MET A 174 -4.43 -8.52 5.89
N VAL A 175 -3.20 -8.56 6.41
CA VAL A 175 -2.31 -9.73 6.29
C VAL A 175 -1.95 -10.27 7.65
N HIS A 176 -1.97 -11.59 7.79
CA HIS A 176 -1.43 -12.27 8.96
C HIS A 176 0.08 -12.46 8.76
N ARG A 177 0.90 -11.73 9.54
CA ARG A 177 2.36 -11.86 9.47
C ARG A 177 2.86 -12.79 10.55
N PHE A 178 3.47 -13.89 10.13
CA PHE A 178 4.04 -14.90 11.05
C PHE A 178 5.46 -14.55 11.52
N GLN A 179 6.22 -13.81 10.72
CA GLN A 179 7.65 -13.59 10.96
C GLN A 179 7.96 -12.85 12.28
N LYS A 180 7.28 -11.72 12.54
CA LYS A 180 7.54 -10.94 13.76
C LYS A 180 7.13 -11.68 15.03
N PRO A 181 5.92 -12.26 15.15
CA PRO A 181 5.54 -13.05 16.32
C PRO A 181 6.44 -14.27 16.56
N MET A 182 6.85 -14.97 15.48
CA MET A 182 7.78 -16.08 15.60
C MET A 182 9.15 -15.64 16.13
N LEU A 183 9.68 -14.52 15.65
CA LEU A 183 10.96 -13.98 16.15
C LEU A 183 10.87 -13.60 17.62
N ILE A 184 9.79 -12.93 18.04
CA ILE A 184 9.55 -12.59 19.45
C ILE A 184 9.45 -13.87 20.29
N GLY A 185 8.69 -14.86 19.85
CA GLY A 185 8.58 -16.16 20.52
C GLY A 185 9.92 -16.86 20.67
N LEU A 186 10.76 -16.83 19.63
CA LEU A 186 12.11 -17.40 19.65
C LEU A 186 13.03 -16.68 20.65
N ILE A 187 13.01 -15.34 20.68
CA ILE A 187 13.80 -14.55 21.64
C ILE A 187 13.38 -14.86 23.07
N LEU A 188 12.07 -14.93 23.33
CA LEU A 188 11.55 -15.29 24.64
C LEU A 188 11.96 -16.71 25.03
N LEU A 189 11.89 -17.67 24.11
CA LEU A 189 12.29 -19.06 24.34
C LEU A 189 13.76 -19.15 24.71
N LEU A 190 14.66 -18.51 23.94
CA LEU A 190 16.11 -18.50 24.21
C LEU A 190 16.41 -17.82 25.53
N GLY A 191 15.75 -16.69 25.83
CA GLY A 191 15.88 -16.00 27.11
C GLY A 191 15.45 -16.88 28.28
N GLY A 192 14.34 -17.60 28.15
CA GLY A 192 13.87 -18.56 29.17
C GLY A 192 14.85 -19.72 29.41
N ILE A 193 15.43 -20.26 28.34
CA ILE A 193 16.46 -21.31 28.44
C ILE A 193 17.69 -20.77 29.17
N GLY A 194 18.14 -19.55 28.84
CA GLY A 194 19.26 -18.89 29.51
C GLY A 194 19.03 -18.70 31.02
N VAL A 195 17.85 -18.18 31.38
CA VAL A 195 17.47 -18.00 32.79
C VAL A 195 17.34 -19.35 33.53
N TYR A 196 16.80 -20.37 32.87
CA TYR A 196 16.73 -21.73 33.44
C TYR A 196 18.13 -22.30 33.68
N GLY A 197 19.03 -22.16 32.71
CA GLY A 197 20.43 -22.60 32.82
C GLY A 197 21.18 -21.89 33.95
N ALA A 198 20.95 -20.59 34.14
CA ALA A 198 21.51 -19.80 35.21
C ALA A 198 20.85 -20.06 36.60
N GLY A 199 19.87 -20.95 36.70
CA GLY A 199 19.19 -21.26 37.96
C GLY A 199 18.14 -20.24 38.38
N GLY A 200 17.79 -19.26 37.52
CA GLY A 200 16.90 -18.14 37.86
C GLY A 200 15.42 -18.52 38.17
N PHE A 201 14.99 -19.73 37.80
CA PHE A 201 13.67 -20.26 38.17
C PHE A 201 13.63 -20.94 39.56
N VAL A 202 14.70 -20.78 40.36
CA VAL A 202 14.77 -21.32 41.72
C VAL A 202 14.45 -20.20 42.68
N ARG A 203 13.39 -20.35 43.48
CA ARG A 203 13.15 -19.43 44.60
C ARG A 203 14.35 -19.43 45.53
N PRO A 204 14.89 -18.27 45.94
CA PRO A 204 15.92 -18.24 46.98
C PRO A 204 15.35 -18.89 48.24
N VAL A 205 16.08 -19.90 48.76
CA VAL A 205 15.76 -20.54 50.02
C VAL A 205 15.82 -19.45 51.09
N LYS A 206 14.67 -19.11 51.69
CA LYS A 206 14.65 -18.28 52.90
C LYS A 206 15.58 -18.91 53.91
N LYS A 207 16.75 -18.29 54.20
CA LYS A 207 17.57 -18.69 55.36
C LYS A 207 16.72 -18.49 56.58
N GLU A 208 16.22 -19.56 57.16
CA GLU A 208 15.66 -19.52 58.53
C GLU A 208 16.74 -18.95 59.43
N LYS A 209 16.47 -17.81 60.02
CA LYS A 209 17.31 -17.27 61.12
C LYS A 209 17.30 -18.28 62.22
N MET A 210 18.40 -19.01 62.40
CA MET A 210 18.63 -19.80 63.59
C MET A 210 18.59 -18.83 64.75
N LYS A 211 17.52 -18.94 65.56
CA LYS A 211 17.50 -18.29 66.90
C LYS A 211 18.44 -19.08 67.79
N LEU A 212 19.51 -18.45 68.15
CA LEU A 212 20.34 -18.81 69.32
C LEU A 212 19.60 -18.38 70.60
#